data_c0a0ad0647a53aca00dcff292c5320f6
#
_entry.id   c0a0ad0647a53aca00dcff292c5320f6
#
_cell.length_a   1.000
_cell.length_b   1.000
_cell.length_c   1.000
_cell.angle_alpha   90.00
_cell.angle_beta   90.00
_cell.angle_gamma   90.00
#
_symmetry.space_group_name_H-M   'P 1'
#
loop_
_entity.id
_entity.type
_entity.pdbx_description
1 polymer ?
#
loop_
_entity_poly.entity_id
_entity_poly.type
_entity_poly.pdbx_seq_one_letter_code
_entity_poly.pdbx_strand_id
1 'polypeptide(L)'
;MRKINVLLLTLLFLVFTGCEDKKPDGNTIPVENTTEVFTSTDGGKDNTNRFRLQQNNKQETTSDTAQETSFFDTFTLHNMKNESYSTTVSNQKVTLKQNNQAIVLVTFFATWCPPCVADIAYMNDLKKSYQKDLFLAGVLVHDTITKERLRSFLAKHEIKYFVASGTENNDFASLVAKTLHLPKNFSIPLTVMYVEGNYFTHYEGCVPVEMIDYDIQQALKILK
;
A
#
# COMPACT_ATOMS: atom_id res chain seq x y z
N MET A 1 -28.00 -35.21 44.48
CA MET A 1 -26.78 -35.93 44.90
C MET A 1 -26.07 -36.40 43.65
N ARG A 2 -25.13 -35.59 43.14
CA ARG A 2 -24.28 -35.94 42.01
C ARG A 2 -22.83 -35.89 42.48
N LYS A 3 -22.21 -37.04 42.49
CA LYS A 3 -20.84 -37.25 42.96
C LYS A 3 -19.86 -36.60 42.01
N ILE A 4 -19.07 -35.66 42.53
CA ILE A 4 -17.96 -35.00 41.87
C ILE A 4 -16.82 -36.02 41.76
N ASN A 5 -16.44 -36.38 40.52
CA ASN A 5 -15.23 -37.14 40.26
C ASN A 5 -14.04 -36.19 40.24
N VAL A 6 -13.40 -36.07 41.40
CA VAL A 6 -12.08 -35.50 41.56
C VAL A 6 -11.09 -36.66 41.45
N LEU A 7 -10.61 -36.89 40.25
CA LEU A 7 -9.37 -37.69 40.07
C LEU A 7 -8.95 -37.61 38.59
N LEU A 8 -8.07 -36.72 38.27
CA LEU A 8 -6.94 -36.87 37.32
C LEU A 8 -6.25 -35.52 37.10
N LEU A 9 -5.60 -35.07 38.16
CA LEU A 9 -4.59 -33.98 38.04
C LEU A 9 -3.25 -34.68 38.29
N THR A 10 -2.72 -35.38 37.30
CA THR A 10 -1.35 -35.85 37.31
C THR A 10 -0.60 -35.28 36.12
N LEU A 11 0.24 -34.33 36.45
CA LEU A 11 1.66 -34.29 36.16
C LEU A 11 2.04 -34.57 34.69
N LEU A 12 2.17 -33.49 33.90
CA LEU A 12 3.08 -33.49 32.75
C LEU A 12 4.03 -32.27 32.79
N PHE A 13 4.97 -32.33 33.73
CA PHE A 13 6.23 -31.60 33.61
C PHE A 13 7.13 -32.43 32.71
N LEU A 14 7.36 -32.01 31.49
CA LEU A 14 8.42 -32.54 30.64
C LEU A 14 9.09 -31.40 29.87
N VAL A 15 10.21 -30.99 30.42
CA VAL A 15 11.50 -30.78 29.76
C VAL A 15 11.50 -29.75 28.63
N PHE A 16 11.78 -28.51 29.01
CA PHE A 16 12.46 -27.57 28.16
C PHE A 16 13.94 -27.94 28.11
N THR A 17 14.35 -28.65 27.08
CA THR A 17 15.77 -28.77 26.71
C THR A 17 16.11 -27.55 25.85
N GLY A 18 17.09 -26.77 26.31
CA GLY A 18 17.58 -25.56 25.69
C GLY A 18 18.08 -25.78 24.25
N CYS A 19 17.77 -24.82 23.41
CA CYS A 19 18.50 -24.58 22.17
C CYS A 19 19.78 -23.84 22.51
N GLU A 20 20.87 -24.49 22.23
CA GLU A 20 22.25 -24.01 22.35
C GLU A 20 22.52 -23.02 21.21
N ASP A 21 22.88 -21.78 21.56
CA ASP A 21 23.30 -20.75 20.63
C ASP A 21 24.62 -21.15 19.94
N LYS A 22 24.55 -21.51 18.69
CA LYS A 22 25.74 -21.65 17.83
C LYS A 22 26.08 -20.32 17.21
N LYS A 23 27.11 -19.67 17.76
CA LYS A 23 27.80 -18.52 17.20
C LYS A 23 28.41 -18.89 15.85
N PRO A 24 28.22 -18.15 14.77
CA PRO A 24 29.02 -18.33 13.56
C PRO A 24 30.34 -17.60 13.72
N ASP A 25 31.41 -18.33 13.50
CA ASP A 25 32.78 -17.85 13.47
C ASP A 25 32.98 -16.80 12.39
N GLY A 26 33.79 -15.78 12.76
CA GLY A 26 34.15 -14.69 11.91
C GLY A 26 35.01 -15.12 10.69
N ASN A 27 34.61 -14.63 9.54
CA ASN A 27 35.46 -14.58 8.38
C ASN A 27 35.61 -13.12 7.97
N THR A 28 36.71 -12.54 8.39
CA THR A 28 37.21 -11.22 8.04
C THR A 28 37.67 -11.24 6.58
N ILE A 29 36.99 -10.48 5.74
CA ILE A 29 37.48 -10.18 4.37
C ILE A 29 38.23 -8.87 4.44
N PRO A 30 39.50 -8.80 3.95
CA PRO A 30 40.29 -7.56 3.94
C PRO A 30 39.72 -6.57 2.93
N VAL A 31 39.52 -5.35 3.39
CA VAL A 31 39.20 -4.20 2.52
C VAL A 31 40.54 -3.74 1.91
N GLU A 32 40.71 -3.93 0.63
CA GLU A 32 41.80 -3.38 -0.14
C GLU A 32 41.42 -1.98 -0.65
N ASN A 33 42.03 -0.97 -0.03
CA ASN A 33 41.97 0.43 -0.48
C ASN A 33 42.79 0.59 -1.73
N THR A 34 42.15 0.77 -2.88
CA THR A 34 42.85 1.26 -4.07
C THR A 34 42.45 2.70 -4.32
N THR A 35 43.31 3.61 -3.88
CA THR A 35 43.28 5.03 -4.24
C THR A 35 43.92 5.17 -5.59
N GLU A 36 43.16 5.38 -6.64
CA GLU A 36 43.73 5.82 -7.93
C GLU A 36 43.67 7.34 -8.02
N VAL A 37 44.86 7.91 -7.93
CA VAL A 37 45.17 9.32 -8.22
C VAL A 37 45.22 9.49 -9.74
N PHE A 38 44.29 10.25 -10.29
CA PHE A 38 44.35 10.67 -11.69
C PHE A 38 45.05 12.03 -11.79
N THR A 39 46.31 12.01 -12.24
CA THR A 39 47.08 13.21 -12.54
C THR A 39 46.67 13.78 -13.89
N SER A 40 46.43 15.07 -13.89
CA SER A 40 46.26 15.92 -15.09
C SER A 40 47.57 16.06 -15.86
N THR A 41 47.51 15.94 -17.19
CA THR A 41 48.47 16.57 -18.10
C THR A 41 47.76 17.12 -19.33
N ASP A 42 47.70 18.37 -19.34
CA ASP A 42 48.01 19.45 -20.33
C ASP A 42 48.09 19.07 -21.82
N GLY A 43 47.48 19.93 -22.67
CA GLY A 43 47.72 19.92 -24.11
C GLY A 43 46.66 20.62 -24.93
N GLY A 44 46.77 21.93 -25.08
CA GLY A 44 45.94 22.90 -25.75
C GLY A 44 45.53 22.64 -27.19
N LYS A 45 44.54 23.36 -27.63
CA LYS A 45 44.56 24.27 -28.80
C LYS A 45 43.22 24.95 -28.99
N ASP A 46 43.37 26.28 -29.19
CA ASP A 46 42.39 27.22 -29.65
C ASP A 46 41.39 26.73 -30.69
N ASN A 47 40.14 27.12 -30.54
CA ASN A 47 39.31 27.52 -31.66
C ASN A 47 38.25 28.55 -31.23
N THR A 48 38.60 29.81 -31.48
CA THR A 48 37.69 30.95 -31.48
C THR A 48 36.65 30.78 -32.59
N ASN A 49 35.38 30.67 -32.20
CA ASN A 49 34.29 31.02 -33.09
C ASN A 49 33.31 31.95 -32.37
N ARG A 50 33.45 33.22 -32.83
CA ARG A 50 32.52 34.29 -32.62
C ARG A 50 31.09 33.82 -32.90
N PHE A 51 30.19 33.88 -31.93
CA PHE A 51 28.78 34.00 -32.22
C PHE A 51 28.23 35.31 -31.67
N ARG A 52 27.74 36.03 -32.62
CA ARG A 52 27.17 37.38 -32.65
C ARG A 52 26.01 37.49 -31.69
N LEU A 53 26.09 38.44 -30.75
CA LEU A 53 24.96 38.92 -29.95
C LEU A 53 23.92 39.57 -30.87
N GLN A 54 22.74 38.98 -30.97
CA GLN A 54 21.54 39.69 -31.35
C GLN A 54 20.69 39.87 -30.09
N GLN A 55 20.72 41.09 -29.58
CA GLN A 55 19.76 41.58 -28.62
C GLN A 55 18.40 41.70 -29.31
N ASN A 56 17.42 40.87 -28.90
CA ASN A 56 16.03 41.17 -29.06
C ASN A 56 15.42 41.26 -27.66
N ASN A 57 15.25 42.48 -27.22
CA ASN A 57 14.36 42.83 -26.13
C ASN A 57 12.94 42.38 -26.47
N LYS A 58 12.46 41.32 -25.77
CA LYS A 58 11.04 41.11 -25.58
C LYS A 58 10.86 40.75 -24.12
N GLN A 59 10.37 41.70 -23.40
CA GLN A 59 9.99 41.64 -22.00
C GLN A 59 8.74 40.74 -21.94
N GLU A 60 8.92 39.46 -21.70
CA GLU A 60 7.84 38.54 -21.29
C GLU A 60 7.86 38.47 -19.78
N THR A 61 6.86 39.10 -19.20
CA THR A 61 6.47 38.93 -17.80
C THR A 61 5.96 37.53 -17.65
N THR A 62 6.85 36.60 -17.29
CA THR A 62 6.42 35.26 -16.83
C THR A 62 5.92 35.40 -15.40
N SER A 63 4.61 35.52 -15.26
CA SER A 63 3.94 35.17 -14.02
C SER A 63 4.12 33.66 -13.83
N ASP A 64 5.03 33.25 -12.96
CA ASP A 64 5.11 31.91 -12.42
C ASP A 64 3.83 31.64 -11.61
N THR A 65 2.75 31.34 -12.31
CA THR A 65 1.61 30.65 -11.73
C THR A 65 2.04 29.19 -11.67
N ALA A 66 2.45 28.73 -10.49
CA ALA A 66 2.58 27.31 -10.21
C ALA A 66 1.24 26.67 -10.60
N GLN A 67 1.21 25.99 -11.75
CA GLN A 67 0.08 25.15 -12.12
C GLN A 67 0.05 24.01 -11.10
N GLU A 68 -0.83 24.11 -10.12
CA GLU A 68 -1.25 22.96 -9.33
C GLU A 68 -1.79 21.94 -10.31
N THR A 69 -1.00 20.90 -10.62
CA THR A 69 -1.45 19.77 -11.42
C THR A 69 -2.51 19.03 -10.61
N SER A 70 -3.78 19.32 -10.89
CA SER A 70 -4.87 18.59 -10.25
C SER A 70 -4.88 17.16 -10.80
N PHE A 71 -4.75 16.17 -9.92
CA PHE A 71 -4.92 14.77 -10.27
C PHE A 71 -6.41 14.45 -10.26
N PHE A 72 -6.96 14.09 -11.41
CA PHE A 72 -8.36 13.72 -11.52
C PHE A 72 -8.52 12.60 -12.54
N ASP A 73 -9.18 11.52 -12.12
CA ASP A 73 -9.63 10.47 -13.03
C ASP A 73 -10.79 9.66 -12.43
N THR A 74 -11.48 8.90 -13.27
CA THR A 74 -12.60 8.04 -12.88
C THR A 74 -12.36 6.62 -13.36
N PHE A 75 -12.51 5.66 -12.45
CA PHE A 75 -12.31 4.22 -12.67
C PHE A 75 -13.58 3.46 -12.36
N THR A 76 -13.74 2.29 -12.96
CA THR A 76 -14.79 1.36 -12.58
C THR A 76 -14.18 0.11 -11.97
N LEU A 77 -14.30 -0.01 -10.67
CA LEU A 77 -13.81 -1.18 -9.94
C LEU A 77 -14.86 -2.30 -10.03
N HIS A 78 -14.51 -3.43 -10.63
CA HIS A 78 -15.36 -4.59 -10.80
C HIS A 78 -14.89 -5.77 -9.97
N ASN A 79 -15.81 -6.49 -9.33
CA ASN A 79 -15.51 -7.76 -8.71
C ASN A 79 -15.97 -8.97 -9.55
N MET A 80 -15.67 -10.17 -9.08
CA MET A 80 -16.06 -11.41 -9.76
C MET A 80 -17.58 -11.71 -9.77
N LYS A 81 -18.37 -11.00 -8.95
CA LYS A 81 -19.83 -11.14 -8.85
C LYS A 81 -20.58 -10.12 -9.74
N ASN A 82 -19.87 -9.39 -10.61
CA ASN A 82 -20.37 -8.29 -11.43
C ASN A 82 -20.89 -7.08 -10.62
N GLU A 83 -20.52 -6.98 -9.34
CA GLU A 83 -20.70 -5.73 -8.60
C GLU A 83 -19.63 -4.74 -9.07
N SER A 84 -20.00 -3.47 -9.19
CA SER A 84 -19.10 -2.43 -9.63
C SER A 84 -19.32 -1.12 -8.89
N TYR A 85 -18.23 -0.39 -8.69
CA TYR A 85 -18.24 0.93 -8.10
C TYR A 85 -17.52 1.91 -9.03
N SER A 86 -18.24 2.95 -9.49
CA SER A 86 -17.62 4.07 -10.18
C SER A 86 -16.85 4.89 -9.14
N THR A 87 -15.54 4.91 -9.27
CA THR A 87 -14.61 5.47 -8.29
C THR A 87 -13.90 6.66 -8.89
N THR A 88 -14.04 7.83 -8.30
CA THR A 88 -13.37 9.06 -8.73
C THR A 88 -12.23 9.38 -7.77
N VAL A 89 -11.05 9.63 -8.32
CA VAL A 89 -9.87 10.16 -7.62
C VAL A 89 -9.72 11.62 -8.01
N SER A 90 -9.66 12.51 -7.03
CA SER A 90 -9.43 13.93 -7.25
C SER A 90 -8.49 14.46 -6.17
N ASN A 91 -7.23 14.71 -6.50
CA ASN A 91 -6.18 14.98 -5.54
C ASN A 91 -6.14 13.90 -4.45
N GLN A 92 -6.23 14.25 -3.18
CA GLN A 92 -6.28 13.31 -2.05
C GLN A 92 -7.71 12.87 -1.68
N LYS A 93 -8.67 13.00 -2.61
CA LYS A 93 -10.05 12.58 -2.39
C LYS A 93 -10.39 11.36 -3.27
N VAL A 94 -10.98 10.33 -2.66
CA VAL A 94 -11.51 9.16 -3.36
C VAL A 94 -12.98 8.98 -2.99
N THR A 95 -13.84 9.01 -4.00
CA THR A 95 -15.29 8.82 -3.83
C THR A 95 -15.77 7.64 -4.63
N LEU A 96 -16.54 6.76 -4.00
CA LEU A 96 -17.19 5.62 -4.64
C LEU A 96 -18.67 5.92 -4.78
N LYS A 97 -19.18 6.02 -6.02
CA LYS A 97 -20.62 6.08 -6.25
C LYS A 97 -21.25 4.77 -5.77
N GLN A 98 -22.48 4.83 -5.30
CA GLN A 98 -23.26 3.72 -4.75
C GLN A 98 -22.72 3.18 -3.40
N ASN A 99 -21.74 3.82 -2.80
CA ASN A 99 -21.30 3.53 -1.44
C ASN A 99 -21.91 4.55 -0.45
N ASN A 100 -22.49 4.05 0.65
CA ASN A 100 -23.11 4.88 1.69
C ASN A 100 -22.32 4.89 3.00
N GLN A 101 -21.25 4.13 3.12
CA GLN A 101 -20.40 4.13 4.30
C GLN A 101 -19.48 5.36 4.28
N ALA A 102 -19.41 6.03 5.43
CA ALA A 102 -18.61 7.24 5.57
C ALA A 102 -17.10 6.95 5.58
N ILE A 103 -16.69 5.76 6.01
CA ILE A 103 -15.29 5.32 6.02
C ILE A 103 -15.08 4.34 4.87
N VAL A 104 -14.09 4.62 4.04
CA VAL A 104 -13.63 3.74 2.96
C VAL A 104 -12.19 3.33 3.24
N LEU A 105 -11.95 2.02 3.34
CA LEU A 105 -10.62 1.44 3.45
C LEU A 105 -10.30 0.70 2.16
N VAL A 106 -9.28 1.14 1.44
CA VAL A 106 -8.80 0.52 0.21
C VAL A 106 -7.47 -0.13 0.48
N THR A 107 -7.36 -1.46 0.27
CA THR A 107 -6.08 -2.18 0.37
C THR A 107 -5.65 -2.68 -1.00
N PHE A 108 -4.49 -2.24 -1.46
CA PHE A 108 -3.85 -2.72 -2.68
C PHE A 108 -3.00 -3.93 -2.34
N PHE A 109 -3.27 -5.06 -2.99
CA PHE A 109 -2.66 -6.33 -2.65
C PHE A 109 -2.50 -7.24 -3.86
N ALA A 110 -1.69 -8.32 -3.73
CA ALA A 110 -1.61 -9.39 -4.71
C ALA A 110 -1.76 -10.76 -4.04
N THR A 111 -2.28 -11.75 -4.78
CA THR A 111 -2.49 -13.11 -4.24
C THR A 111 -1.19 -13.86 -3.96
N TRP A 112 -0.10 -13.47 -4.60
CA TRP A 112 1.24 -14.01 -4.41
C TRP A 112 2.05 -13.30 -3.31
N CYS A 113 1.49 -12.28 -2.65
CA CYS A 113 2.15 -11.48 -1.62
C CYS A 113 1.88 -12.07 -0.22
N PRO A 114 2.87 -12.73 0.44
CA PRO A 114 2.63 -13.39 1.72
C PRO A 114 2.14 -12.46 2.83
N PRO A 115 2.71 -11.24 3.02
CA PRO A 115 2.18 -10.30 4.01
C PRO A 115 0.73 -9.89 3.71
N CYS A 116 0.38 -9.66 2.43
CA CYS A 116 -0.98 -9.33 2.05
C CYS A 116 -1.98 -10.44 2.41
N VAL A 117 -1.58 -11.70 2.24
CA VAL A 117 -2.41 -12.87 2.59
C VAL A 117 -2.59 -12.98 4.10
N ALA A 118 -1.55 -12.68 4.88
CA ALA A 118 -1.61 -12.70 6.34
C ALA A 118 -2.63 -11.70 6.90
N ASP A 119 -2.79 -10.54 6.26
CA ASP A 119 -3.70 -9.49 6.69
C ASP A 119 -5.18 -9.79 6.42
N ILE A 120 -5.51 -10.77 5.56
CA ILE A 120 -6.90 -11.02 5.13
C ILE A 120 -7.84 -11.31 6.31
N ALA A 121 -7.39 -12.10 7.28
CA ALA A 121 -8.21 -12.44 8.44
C ALA A 121 -8.58 -11.18 9.24
N TYR A 122 -7.62 -10.30 9.48
CA TYR A 122 -7.83 -9.04 10.19
C TYR A 122 -8.73 -8.08 9.43
N MET A 123 -8.60 -8.01 8.11
CA MET A 123 -9.49 -7.21 7.26
C MET A 123 -10.93 -7.73 7.30
N ASN A 124 -11.13 -9.06 7.35
CA ASN A 124 -12.45 -9.64 7.55
C ASN A 124 -13.06 -9.25 8.91
N ASP A 125 -12.25 -9.24 9.97
CA ASP A 125 -12.71 -8.88 11.33
C ASP A 125 -13.04 -7.38 11.41
N LEU A 126 -12.24 -6.51 10.81
CA LEU A 126 -12.56 -5.08 10.70
C LEU A 126 -13.89 -4.87 9.94
N LYS A 127 -14.04 -5.53 8.77
CA LYS A 127 -15.29 -5.44 7.99
C LYS A 127 -16.51 -5.91 8.79
N LYS A 128 -16.36 -6.94 9.60
CA LYS A 128 -17.43 -7.46 10.47
C LYS A 128 -17.75 -6.49 11.60
N SER A 129 -16.73 -5.94 12.26
CA SER A 129 -16.88 -5.03 13.40
C SER A 129 -17.53 -3.70 13.01
N TYR A 130 -17.19 -3.18 11.84
CA TYR A 130 -17.60 -1.86 11.35
C TYR A 130 -18.50 -1.92 10.11
N GLN A 131 -19.28 -2.99 9.93
CA GLN A 131 -20.05 -3.25 8.70
C GLN A 131 -21.01 -2.12 8.28
N LYS A 132 -21.48 -1.29 9.22
CA LYS A 132 -22.38 -0.16 8.94
C LYS A 132 -21.64 1.08 8.47
N ASP A 133 -20.44 1.31 8.99
CA ASP A 133 -19.69 2.54 8.82
C ASP A 133 -18.51 2.41 7.85
N LEU A 134 -18.02 1.16 7.67
CA LEU A 134 -16.83 0.84 6.88
C LEU A 134 -17.17 0.11 5.58
N PHE A 135 -16.79 0.70 4.45
CA PHE A 135 -16.61 0.01 3.19
C PHE A 135 -15.16 -0.43 3.04
N LEU A 136 -14.92 -1.73 2.94
CA LEU A 136 -13.60 -2.30 2.72
C LEU A 136 -13.50 -2.84 1.30
N ALA A 137 -12.52 -2.36 0.54
CA ALA A 137 -12.20 -2.80 -0.81
C ALA A 137 -10.75 -3.30 -0.89
N GLY A 138 -10.58 -4.56 -1.24
CA GLY A 138 -9.31 -5.06 -1.75
C GLY A 138 -9.21 -4.76 -3.26
N VAL A 139 -8.08 -4.27 -3.70
CA VAL A 139 -7.80 -4.00 -5.12
C VAL A 139 -6.59 -4.82 -5.54
N LEU A 140 -6.81 -5.78 -6.43
CA LEU A 140 -5.71 -6.62 -6.96
C LEU A 140 -4.82 -5.78 -7.87
N VAL A 141 -3.53 -5.73 -7.54
CA VAL A 141 -2.50 -5.03 -8.31
C VAL A 141 -1.32 -5.95 -8.63
N HIS A 142 -0.71 -5.76 -9.79
CA HIS A 142 0.46 -6.54 -10.23
C HIS A 142 0.22 -8.06 -10.16
N ASP A 143 -1.03 -8.49 -10.40
CA ASP A 143 -1.45 -9.88 -10.32
C ASP A 143 -2.00 -10.34 -11.66
N THR A 144 -1.55 -11.51 -12.12
CA THR A 144 -1.97 -12.14 -13.38
C THR A 144 -2.81 -13.39 -13.14
N ILE A 145 -3.42 -13.50 -11.95
CA ILE A 145 -4.23 -14.65 -11.56
C ILE A 145 -5.45 -14.81 -12.47
N THR A 146 -5.74 -16.06 -12.89
CA THR A 146 -6.95 -16.34 -13.67
C THR A 146 -8.20 -16.22 -12.80
N LYS A 147 -9.37 -16.01 -13.43
CA LYS A 147 -10.66 -15.91 -12.71
C LYS A 147 -10.95 -17.14 -11.85
N GLU A 148 -10.64 -18.33 -12.34
CA GLU A 148 -10.86 -19.60 -11.64
C GLU A 148 -9.97 -19.70 -10.39
N ARG A 149 -8.70 -19.36 -10.52
CA ARG A 149 -7.74 -19.35 -9.41
C ARG A 149 -8.09 -18.26 -8.38
N LEU A 150 -8.52 -17.08 -8.84
CA LEU A 150 -8.99 -16.02 -7.95
C LEU A 150 -10.22 -16.47 -7.16
N ARG A 151 -11.18 -17.12 -7.81
CA ARG A 151 -12.36 -17.67 -7.09
C ARG A 151 -11.94 -18.65 -6.00
N SER A 152 -11.01 -19.55 -6.29
CA SER A 152 -10.47 -20.50 -5.32
C SER A 152 -9.72 -19.79 -4.19
N PHE A 153 -8.95 -18.76 -4.50
CA PHE A 153 -8.25 -17.94 -3.52
C PHE A 153 -9.22 -17.23 -2.57
N LEU A 154 -10.23 -16.53 -3.11
CA LEU A 154 -11.24 -15.83 -2.30
C LEU A 154 -11.99 -16.78 -1.38
N ALA A 155 -12.33 -17.97 -1.86
CA ALA A 155 -13.00 -19.01 -1.06
C ALA A 155 -12.07 -19.59 0.02
N LYS A 156 -10.82 -19.92 -0.33
CA LYS A 156 -9.83 -20.48 0.59
C LYS A 156 -9.54 -19.56 1.78
N HIS A 157 -9.45 -18.25 1.52
CA HIS A 157 -9.15 -17.25 2.53
C HIS A 157 -10.40 -16.59 3.12
N GLU A 158 -11.59 -17.11 2.78
CA GLU A 158 -12.90 -16.65 3.28
C GLU A 158 -13.11 -15.14 3.19
N ILE A 159 -12.67 -14.51 2.09
CA ILE A 159 -12.73 -13.06 1.95
C ILE A 159 -14.19 -12.58 1.94
N LYS A 160 -14.55 -11.71 2.88
CA LYS A 160 -15.91 -11.21 3.14
C LYS A 160 -16.16 -9.78 2.64
N TYR A 161 -15.17 -9.15 2.03
CA TYR A 161 -15.22 -7.79 1.52
C TYR A 161 -15.14 -7.75 -0.01
N PHE A 162 -15.40 -6.59 -0.58
CA PHE A 162 -15.30 -6.37 -2.01
C PHE A 162 -13.85 -6.54 -2.49
N VAL A 163 -13.65 -7.31 -3.57
CA VAL A 163 -12.32 -7.46 -4.19
C VAL A 163 -12.42 -7.10 -5.66
N ALA A 164 -11.85 -5.95 -6.01
CA ALA A 164 -11.70 -5.53 -7.40
C ALA A 164 -10.67 -6.41 -8.13
N SER A 165 -11.05 -6.88 -9.30
CA SER A 165 -10.22 -7.74 -10.17
C SER A 165 -10.22 -7.28 -11.63
N GLY A 166 -10.49 -5.99 -11.86
CA GLY A 166 -10.57 -5.38 -13.17
C GLY A 166 -9.22 -4.96 -13.74
N THR A 167 -9.23 -4.59 -15.02
CA THR A 167 -8.03 -4.12 -15.73
C THR A 167 -7.56 -2.73 -15.30
N GLU A 168 -8.48 -1.91 -14.76
CA GLU A 168 -8.18 -0.53 -14.32
C GLU A 168 -7.50 -0.45 -12.94
N ASN A 169 -7.36 -1.59 -12.25
CA ASN A 169 -6.85 -1.63 -10.88
C ASN A 169 -5.45 -1.03 -10.72
N ASN A 170 -4.53 -1.32 -11.66
CA ASN A 170 -3.16 -0.81 -11.61
C ASN A 170 -3.11 0.71 -11.87
N ASP A 171 -3.96 1.21 -12.76
CA ASP A 171 -4.02 2.65 -13.06
C ASP A 171 -4.63 3.41 -11.87
N PHE A 172 -5.71 2.87 -11.30
CA PHE A 172 -6.29 3.39 -10.06
C PHE A 172 -5.27 3.43 -8.92
N ALA A 173 -4.55 2.32 -8.67
CA ALA A 173 -3.52 2.25 -7.64
C ALA A 173 -2.37 3.24 -7.89
N SER A 174 -1.93 3.37 -9.15
CA SER A 174 -0.88 4.30 -9.54
C SER A 174 -1.28 5.75 -9.31
N LEU A 175 -2.53 6.11 -9.61
CA LEU A 175 -3.03 7.46 -9.37
C LEU A 175 -3.16 7.72 -7.86
N VAL A 176 -3.70 6.79 -7.07
CA VAL A 176 -3.77 6.92 -5.61
C VAL A 176 -2.38 7.10 -5.02
N ALA A 177 -1.42 6.25 -5.37
CA ALA A 177 -0.04 6.37 -4.89
C ALA A 177 0.57 7.74 -5.23
N LYS A 178 0.31 8.24 -6.46
CA LYS A 178 0.77 9.57 -6.88
C LYS A 178 0.17 10.70 -6.05
N THR A 179 -1.11 10.62 -5.68
CA THR A 179 -1.76 11.62 -4.82
C THR A 179 -1.20 11.62 -3.39
N LEU A 180 -0.63 10.49 -2.97
CA LEU A 180 0.02 10.32 -1.66
C LEU A 180 1.54 10.58 -1.71
N HIS A 181 2.06 11.02 -2.86
CA HIS A 181 3.50 11.24 -3.11
C HIS A 181 4.35 9.98 -2.91
N LEU A 182 3.74 8.79 -3.06
CA LEU A 182 4.45 7.51 -3.01
C LEU A 182 5.15 7.22 -4.36
N PRO A 183 6.22 6.41 -4.34
CA PRO A 183 6.89 6.00 -5.57
C PRO A 183 5.96 5.13 -6.44
N LYS A 184 6.19 5.13 -7.77
CA LYS A 184 5.37 4.33 -8.70
C LYS A 184 5.37 2.83 -8.37
N ASN A 185 6.46 2.34 -7.79
CA ASN A 185 6.64 0.94 -7.34
C ASN A 185 6.47 0.83 -5.81
N PHE A 186 5.41 1.45 -5.28
CA PHE A 186 5.10 1.38 -3.85
C PHE A 186 4.99 -0.07 -3.36
N SER A 187 5.26 -0.26 -2.07
CA SER A 187 5.18 -1.59 -1.42
C SER A 187 3.73 -2.03 -1.23
N ILE A 188 3.46 -3.32 -1.34
CA ILE A 188 2.18 -3.93 -0.98
C ILE A 188 2.33 -4.84 0.24
N PRO A 189 1.29 -4.92 1.11
CA PRO A 189 0.03 -4.20 1.02
C PRO A 189 0.19 -2.68 1.21
N LEU A 190 -0.57 -1.89 0.46
CA LEU A 190 -0.77 -0.48 0.74
C LEU A 190 -2.23 -0.29 1.10
N THR A 191 -2.51 0.14 2.32
CA THR A 191 -3.87 0.36 2.79
C THR A 191 -4.11 1.85 3.02
N VAL A 192 -5.15 2.40 2.40
CA VAL A 192 -5.49 3.84 2.48
C VAL A 192 -6.89 4.00 3.05
N MET A 193 -7.02 4.87 4.05
CA MET A 193 -8.29 5.22 4.68
C MET A 193 -8.77 6.58 4.21
N TYR A 194 -10.03 6.63 3.81
CA TYR A 194 -10.76 7.86 3.47
C TYR A 194 -11.97 8.01 4.38
N VAL A 195 -12.25 9.24 4.80
CA VAL A 195 -13.42 9.60 5.60
C VAL A 195 -14.23 10.63 4.80
N GLU A 196 -15.48 10.30 4.49
CA GLU A 196 -16.34 11.09 3.58
C GLU A 196 -15.62 11.43 2.25
N GLY A 197 -14.85 10.46 1.78
CA GLY A 197 -14.06 10.56 0.56
C GLY A 197 -12.74 11.31 0.69
N ASN A 198 -12.48 12.02 1.77
CA ASN A 198 -11.23 12.74 1.99
C ASN A 198 -10.18 11.80 2.57
N TYR A 199 -8.92 11.94 2.13
CA TYR A 199 -7.81 11.20 2.69
C TYR A 199 -7.70 11.43 4.21
N PHE A 200 -7.55 10.33 4.95
CA PHE A 200 -7.37 10.34 6.40
C PHE A 200 -5.96 9.86 6.79
N THR A 201 -5.60 8.66 6.39
CA THR A 201 -4.27 8.07 6.65
C THR A 201 -3.97 6.95 5.67
N HIS A 202 -2.72 6.47 5.63
CA HIS A 202 -2.36 5.25 4.91
C HIS A 202 -1.30 4.45 5.67
N TYR A 203 -1.17 3.18 5.29
CA TYR A 203 -0.23 2.23 5.88
C TYR A 203 0.51 1.51 4.76
N GLU A 204 1.83 1.55 4.79
CA GLU A 204 2.70 0.83 3.87
C GLU A 204 3.20 -0.45 4.53
N GLY A 205 2.99 -1.60 3.86
CA GLY A 205 3.29 -2.92 4.42
C GLY A 205 2.30 -3.37 5.50
N CYS A 206 2.62 -4.49 6.16
CA CYS A 206 1.86 -4.97 7.30
C CYS A 206 2.04 -4.08 8.51
N VAL A 207 0.93 -3.64 9.08
CA VAL A 207 0.90 -2.92 10.35
C VAL A 207 0.05 -3.69 11.36
N PRO A 208 0.25 -3.49 12.67
CA PRO A 208 -0.65 -4.03 13.67
C PRO A 208 -2.10 -3.59 13.39
N VAL A 209 -3.02 -4.54 13.37
CA VAL A 209 -4.44 -4.27 13.06
C VAL A 209 -5.06 -3.26 14.03
N GLU A 210 -4.55 -3.21 15.25
CA GLU A 210 -4.95 -2.26 16.29
C GLU A 210 -4.73 -0.80 15.88
N MET A 211 -3.74 -0.53 15.02
CA MET A 211 -3.53 0.81 14.46
C MET A 211 -4.67 1.20 13.53
N ILE A 212 -5.06 0.29 12.64
CA ILE A 212 -6.17 0.52 11.71
C ILE A 212 -7.48 0.65 12.49
N ASP A 213 -7.71 -0.23 13.47
CA ASP A 213 -8.89 -0.20 14.34
C ASP A 213 -8.96 1.12 15.12
N TYR A 214 -7.86 1.56 15.71
CA TYR A 214 -7.76 2.84 16.41
C TYR A 214 -8.15 4.01 15.50
N ASP A 215 -7.61 4.05 14.29
CA ASP A 215 -7.86 5.15 13.34
C ASP A 215 -9.32 5.13 12.84
N ILE A 216 -9.93 3.95 12.64
CA ILE A 216 -11.38 3.84 12.38
C ILE A 216 -12.17 4.44 13.54
N GLN A 217 -11.80 4.15 14.78
CA GLN A 217 -12.48 4.71 15.96
C GLN A 217 -12.31 6.23 16.05
N GLN A 218 -11.14 6.80 15.68
CA GLN A 218 -10.96 8.25 15.60
C GLN A 218 -11.83 8.85 14.50
N ALA A 219 -11.87 8.24 13.32
CA ALA A 219 -12.72 8.67 12.21
C ALA A 219 -14.22 8.71 12.61
N LEU A 220 -14.69 7.69 13.32
CA LEU A 220 -16.07 7.62 13.82
C LEU A 220 -16.39 8.71 14.85
N LYS A 221 -15.41 9.21 15.61
CA LYS A 221 -15.61 10.35 16.53
C LYS A 221 -15.78 11.67 15.79
N ILE A 222 -15.10 11.84 14.66
CA ILE A 222 -15.18 13.05 13.83
C ILE A 222 -16.54 13.12 13.11
N LEU A 223 -17.12 11.98 12.79
CA LEU A 223 -18.40 11.86 12.07
C LEU A 223 -19.65 12.07 12.97
N LYS A 224 -19.50 12.21 14.28
CA LYS A 224 -20.57 12.46 15.25
C LYS A 224 -20.78 13.93 15.51
#